data_f310f1e1fc7294a18f82605992343133
#
_entry.id   f310f1e1fc7294a18f82605992343133
#
_cell.length_a   1.000
_cell.length_b   1.000
_cell.length_c   1.000
_cell.angle_alpha   90.00
_cell.angle_beta   90.00
_cell.angle_gamma   90.00
#
_symmetry.space_group_name_H-M   'P 1'
#
loop_
_entity.id
_entity.type
_entity.pdbx_description
1 polymer ?
#
loop_
_entity_poly.entity_id
_entity_poly.type
_entity_poly.pdbx_seq_one_letter_code
_entity_poly.pdbx_strand_id
1 'polypeptide(L)'
;KLGGDYTLDNGEALNSFILLDNSHDGTSALRMRLTKIRVVCQNTLDMASSGRAGFYARHTGGMMSRVVEARNLLGLNAAHMSRYMAECNMLAQEAWDDAQHETLVRNLFGVEGRHELSDHKGVTGAAARRVVELFHDGVGNAGETRWDAYNAITEFVDYHRPLRNRIQSVDSNDRETNTYRLENSWFARGGQALRMKAWRSLTA
;
A
#
# COMPACT_ATOMS: atom_id res chain seq x y z
N LYS A 1 -1.75 -5.81 17.09
CA LYS A 1 -2.33 -6.82 16.19
C LYS A 1 -3.82 -6.91 16.51
N LEU A 2 -4.68 -6.68 15.56
CA LEU A 2 -6.12 -6.93 15.68
C LEU A 2 -6.38 -8.35 15.22
N GLY A 3 -6.74 -9.20 16.16
CA GLY A 3 -7.17 -10.58 16.04
C GLY A 3 -7.12 -11.27 14.69
N GLY A 4 -6.45 -12.40 14.61
CA GLY A 4 -6.47 -13.32 13.49
C GLY A 4 -5.32 -13.13 12.49
N ASP A 5 -4.61 -14.20 12.27
CA ASP A 5 -3.83 -14.38 11.07
C ASP A 5 -4.82 -14.78 9.98
N TYR A 6 -4.81 -14.04 8.89
CA TYR A 6 -5.64 -14.33 7.72
C TYR A 6 -4.76 -15.03 6.70
N THR A 7 -5.25 -16.11 6.13
CA THR A 7 -4.53 -16.87 5.10
C THR A 7 -5.33 -16.84 3.81
N LEU A 8 -4.67 -16.50 2.71
CA LEU A 8 -5.24 -16.60 1.37
C LEU A 8 -5.29 -18.06 0.92
N ASP A 9 -6.08 -18.36 -0.09
CA ASP A 9 -6.25 -19.71 -0.63
C ASP A 9 -4.94 -20.28 -1.20
N ASN A 10 -4.02 -19.41 -1.63
CA ASN A 10 -2.66 -19.77 -2.06
C ASN A 10 -1.68 -20.03 -0.89
N GLY A 11 -2.13 -19.95 0.36
CA GLY A 11 -1.33 -20.16 1.55
C GLY A 11 -0.61 -18.93 2.09
N GLU A 12 -0.70 -17.78 1.44
CA GLU A 12 -0.07 -16.56 1.92
C GLU A 12 -0.76 -15.99 3.16
N ALA A 13 0.04 -15.54 4.12
CA ALA A 13 -0.46 -14.96 5.36
C ALA A 13 -0.52 -13.43 5.30
N LEU A 14 -1.66 -12.88 5.75
CA LEU A 14 -1.89 -11.46 5.93
C LEU A 14 -2.16 -11.14 7.40
N ASN A 15 -1.49 -10.14 7.93
CA ASN A 15 -1.73 -9.62 9.28
C ASN A 15 -2.46 -8.28 9.23
N SER A 16 -3.45 -8.11 10.10
CA SER A 16 -4.18 -6.85 10.26
C SER A 16 -3.69 -6.06 11.48
N PHE A 17 -3.45 -4.78 11.29
CA PHE A 17 -2.99 -3.86 12.33
C PHE A 17 -3.86 -2.61 12.38
N ILE A 18 -3.90 -1.99 13.56
CA ILE A 18 -4.32 -0.60 13.70
C ILE A 18 -3.07 0.27 13.78
N LEU A 19 -2.98 1.23 12.91
CA LEU A 19 -2.01 2.30 12.99
C LEU A 19 -2.64 3.48 13.71
N LEU A 20 -2.03 3.88 14.82
CA LEU A 20 -2.38 5.08 15.56
C LEU A 20 -1.28 6.11 15.38
N ASP A 21 -1.65 7.28 14.89
CA ASP A 21 -0.77 8.45 14.78
C ASP A 21 -1.33 9.57 15.67
N ASN A 22 -0.48 10.09 16.55
CA ASN A 22 -0.83 11.14 17.50
C ASN A 22 0.35 12.11 17.66
N SER A 23 0.12 13.38 17.43
CA SER A 23 1.11 14.42 17.65
C SER A 23 0.90 15.04 19.04
N HIS A 24 1.96 15.07 19.85
CA HIS A 24 1.94 15.66 21.18
C HIS A 24 2.06 17.20 21.17
N ASP A 25 2.53 17.76 20.05
CA ASP A 25 2.71 19.21 19.86
C ASP A 25 1.49 19.91 19.23
N GLY A 26 0.41 19.17 18.99
CA GLY A 26 -0.81 19.69 18.39
C GLY A 26 -0.73 19.95 16.87
N THR A 27 0.39 19.62 16.22
CA THR A 27 0.57 19.84 14.77
C THR A 27 -0.24 18.88 13.93
N SER A 28 -0.57 17.70 14.45
CA SER A 28 -1.47 16.76 13.79
C SER A 28 -2.56 16.23 14.71
N ALA A 29 -3.68 15.89 14.15
CA ALA A 29 -4.79 15.27 14.86
C ALA A 29 -4.51 13.81 15.14
N LEU A 30 -5.21 13.22 16.13
CA LEU A 30 -5.24 11.78 16.32
C LEU A 30 -5.82 11.11 15.06
N ARG A 31 -5.07 10.22 14.45
CA ARG A 31 -5.48 9.42 13.31
C ARG A 31 -5.42 7.95 13.66
N MET A 32 -6.42 7.21 13.25
CA MET A 32 -6.44 5.77 13.35
C MET A 32 -6.74 5.19 11.97
N ARG A 33 -5.93 4.25 11.53
CA ARG A 33 -6.10 3.54 10.25
C ARG A 33 -5.97 2.05 10.47
N LEU A 34 -6.73 1.31 9.69
CA LEU A 34 -6.55 -0.13 9.56
C LEU A 34 -5.57 -0.36 8.41
N THR A 35 -4.55 -1.13 8.65
CA THR A 35 -3.61 -1.56 7.63
C THR A 35 -3.42 -3.06 7.68
N LYS A 36 -3.10 -3.65 6.55
CA LYS A 36 -2.76 -5.06 6.42
C LYS A 36 -1.33 -5.17 5.93
N ILE A 37 -0.66 -6.17 6.41
CA ILE A 37 0.73 -6.44 6.06
C ILE A 37 0.80 -7.85 5.52
N ARG A 38 1.35 -8.00 4.32
CA ARG A 38 1.70 -9.30 3.74
C ARG A 38 2.92 -9.83 4.49
N VAL A 39 2.79 -11.00 5.10
CA VAL A 39 3.80 -11.50 6.05
C VAL A 39 5.13 -11.81 5.36
N VAL A 40 5.09 -12.34 4.14
CA VAL A 40 6.28 -12.79 3.41
C VAL A 40 7.24 -11.63 3.05
N CYS A 41 6.71 -10.48 2.68
CA CYS A 41 7.51 -9.31 2.25
C CYS A 41 7.34 -8.08 3.15
N GLN A 42 6.47 -8.17 4.14
CA GLN A 42 6.08 -7.05 5.03
C GLN A 42 5.53 -5.81 4.30
N ASN A 43 5.08 -5.98 3.07
CA ASN A 43 4.44 -4.89 2.32
C ASN A 43 3.16 -4.44 3.01
N THR A 44 2.99 -3.13 3.09
CA THR A 44 1.78 -2.53 3.63
C THR A 44 0.69 -2.53 2.57
N LEU A 45 -0.32 -3.34 2.78
CA LEU A 45 -1.51 -3.40 1.93
C LEU A 45 -2.53 -2.39 2.46
N ASP A 46 -2.44 -1.16 1.99
CA ASP A 46 -3.46 -0.16 2.31
C ASP A 46 -4.79 -0.56 1.63
N MET A 47 -5.85 -0.54 2.42
CA MET A 47 -7.17 -0.73 1.85
C MET A 47 -7.51 0.42 0.92
N ALA A 48 -7.59 0.12 -0.35
CA ALA A 48 -8.13 1.02 -1.37
C ALA A 48 -9.67 1.16 -1.25
N SER A 49 -10.28 0.61 -0.20
CA SER A 49 -11.71 0.70 -0.03
C SER A 49 -12.15 2.12 0.29
N SER A 50 -12.82 2.69 -0.68
CA SER A 50 -13.79 3.78 -0.57
C SER A 50 -13.65 4.68 0.66
N GLY A 51 -12.89 5.70 0.52
CA GLY A 51 -13.03 7.00 1.16
C GLY A 51 -13.54 7.03 2.58
N ARG A 52 -12.77 6.74 3.57
CA ARG A 52 -12.93 6.97 5.02
C ARG A 52 -12.70 5.74 5.90
N ALA A 53 -11.84 4.82 5.52
CA ALA A 53 -11.43 3.75 6.44
C ALA A 53 -10.43 4.23 7.51
N GLY A 54 -10.65 5.42 8.07
CA GLY A 54 -9.82 5.99 9.11
C GLY A 54 -10.62 6.91 10.03
N PHE A 55 -10.28 6.86 11.31
CA PHE A 55 -10.78 7.81 12.30
C PHE A 55 -9.83 9.02 12.34
N TYR A 56 -10.42 10.20 12.44
CA TYR A 56 -9.71 11.46 12.56
C TYR A 56 -10.35 12.31 13.66
N ALA A 57 -9.60 12.68 14.68
CA ALA A 57 -10.07 13.56 15.72
C ALA A 57 -9.05 14.66 16.02
N ARG A 58 -9.50 15.91 16.00
CA ARG A 58 -8.72 17.03 16.53
C ARG A 58 -8.67 16.97 18.05
N HIS A 59 -7.58 17.44 18.64
CA HIS A 59 -7.44 17.60 20.10
C HIS A 59 -8.38 18.71 20.62
N THR A 60 -9.63 18.36 20.84
CA THR A 60 -10.67 19.27 21.39
C THR A 60 -11.39 18.57 22.53
N GLY A 61 -12.09 19.34 23.36
CA GLY A 61 -12.82 18.82 24.54
C GLY A 61 -13.86 17.73 24.25
N GLY A 62 -14.26 17.56 22.97
CA GLY A 62 -15.18 16.50 22.53
C GLY A 62 -14.49 15.19 22.08
N MET A 63 -13.19 15.00 22.33
CA MET A 63 -12.44 13.84 21.85
C MET A 63 -12.97 12.52 22.42
N MET A 64 -13.47 12.50 23.65
CA MET A 64 -13.98 11.28 24.30
C MET A 64 -15.22 10.71 23.60
N SER A 65 -16.12 11.56 23.12
CA SER A 65 -17.30 11.10 22.35
C SER A 65 -16.89 10.43 21.02
N ARG A 66 -15.78 10.84 20.45
CA ARG A 66 -15.23 10.27 19.21
C ARG A 66 -14.48 8.96 19.40
N VAL A 67 -14.04 8.64 20.63
CA VAL A 67 -13.50 7.31 20.95
C VAL A 67 -14.56 6.22 20.79
N VAL A 68 -15.81 6.53 21.07
CA VAL A 68 -16.95 5.62 20.83
C VAL A 68 -17.13 5.37 19.32
N GLU A 69 -17.02 6.41 18.50
CA GLU A 69 -17.04 6.29 17.03
C GLU A 69 -15.89 5.41 16.51
N ALA A 70 -14.68 5.59 17.04
CA ALA A 70 -13.53 4.74 16.73
C ALA A 70 -13.79 3.27 17.07
N ARG A 71 -14.43 2.99 18.22
CA ARG A 71 -14.81 1.63 18.63
C ARG A 71 -15.83 1.00 17.67
N ASN A 72 -16.80 1.77 17.21
CA ASN A 72 -17.77 1.31 16.22
C ASN A 72 -17.11 0.99 14.87
N LEU A 73 -16.15 1.82 14.43
CA LEU A 73 -15.34 1.53 13.24
C LEU A 73 -14.54 0.22 13.35
N LEU A 74 -14.07 -0.11 14.55
CA LEU A 74 -13.43 -1.40 14.82
C LEU A 74 -14.39 -2.58 14.71
N GLY A 75 -15.64 -2.40 15.12
CA GLY A 75 -16.69 -3.42 15.00
C GLY A 75 -17.09 -3.72 13.54
N LEU A 76 -17.02 -2.73 12.66
CA LEU A 76 -17.27 -2.89 11.23
C LEU A 76 -16.12 -3.64 10.50
N ASN A 77 -15.01 -3.87 11.18
CA ASN A 77 -13.78 -4.41 10.57
C ASN A 77 -13.94 -5.87 10.10
N ALA A 78 -14.71 -6.70 10.76
CA ALA A 78 -14.83 -8.13 10.43
C ALA A 78 -15.45 -8.36 9.05
N ALA A 79 -16.59 -7.71 8.77
CA ALA A 79 -17.25 -7.80 7.46
C ALA A 79 -16.37 -7.23 6.34
N HIS A 80 -15.65 -6.14 6.65
CA HIS A 80 -14.74 -5.49 5.73
C HIS A 80 -13.51 -6.36 5.42
N MET A 81 -12.99 -7.08 6.43
CA MET A 81 -11.91 -8.04 6.23
C MET A 81 -12.32 -9.23 5.37
N SER A 82 -13.50 -9.80 5.60
CA SER A 82 -14.00 -10.90 4.78
C SER A 82 -14.11 -10.52 3.30
N ARG A 83 -14.63 -9.34 3.02
CA ARG A 83 -14.70 -8.83 1.65
C ARG A 83 -13.30 -8.62 1.04
N TYR A 84 -12.41 -8.00 1.78
CA TYR A 84 -11.04 -7.78 1.33
C TYR A 84 -10.31 -9.08 1.05
N MET A 85 -10.46 -10.11 1.91
CA MET A 85 -9.87 -11.43 1.70
C MET A 85 -10.42 -12.09 0.43
N ALA A 86 -11.73 -11.96 0.17
CA ALA A 86 -12.32 -12.46 -1.07
C ALA A 86 -11.74 -11.76 -2.31
N GLU A 87 -11.57 -10.44 -2.26
CA GLU A 87 -10.93 -9.67 -3.34
C GLU A 87 -9.45 -10.09 -3.53
N CYS A 88 -8.68 -10.29 -2.46
CA CYS A 88 -7.30 -10.77 -2.55
C CYS A 88 -7.22 -12.18 -3.15
N ASN A 89 -8.11 -13.10 -2.75
CA ASN A 89 -8.17 -14.45 -3.29
C ASN A 89 -8.52 -14.42 -4.78
N MET A 90 -9.45 -13.58 -5.20
CA MET A 90 -9.76 -13.37 -6.61
C MET A 90 -8.52 -12.93 -7.39
N LEU A 91 -7.80 -11.92 -6.90
CA LEU A 91 -6.57 -11.45 -7.54
C LEU A 91 -5.47 -12.53 -7.60
N ALA A 92 -5.38 -13.38 -6.57
CA ALA A 92 -4.39 -14.47 -6.51
C ALA A 92 -4.72 -15.65 -7.43
N GLN A 93 -5.99 -15.80 -7.83
CA GLN A 93 -6.45 -16.86 -8.75
C GLN A 93 -6.45 -16.41 -10.21
N GLU A 94 -6.48 -15.11 -10.49
CA GLU A 94 -6.52 -14.58 -11.84
C GLU A 94 -5.12 -14.46 -12.44
N ALA A 95 -4.89 -15.17 -13.55
CA ALA A 95 -3.64 -15.09 -14.29
C ALA A 95 -3.40 -13.69 -14.86
N TRP A 96 -2.15 -13.26 -14.83
CA TRP A 96 -1.72 -11.95 -15.31
C TRP A 96 -0.35 -12.08 -15.94
N ASP A 97 -0.20 -11.63 -17.18
CA ASP A 97 1.05 -11.72 -17.92
C ASP A 97 1.87 -10.42 -17.93
N ASP A 98 3.09 -10.48 -18.42
CA ASP A 98 4.02 -9.37 -18.50
C ASP A 98 3.47 -8.20 -19.31
N ALA A 99 2.78 -8.47 -20.42
CA ALA A 99 2.24 -7.43 -21.29
C ALA A 99 1.10 -6.67 -20.61
N GLN A 100 0.26 -7.39 -19.88
CA GLN A 100 -0.82 -6.83 -19.07
C GLN A 100 -0.22 -6.00 -17.91
N HIS A 101 0.83 -6.53 -17.26
CA HIS A 101 1.50 -5.81 -16.16
C HIS A 101 2.18 -4.54 -16.66
N GLU A 102 2.92 -4.59 -17.76
CA GLU A 102 3.53 -3.39 -18.35
C GLU A 102 2.47 -2.35 -18.74
N THR A 103 1.34 -2.79 -19.32
CA THR A 103 0.23 -1.90 -19.66
C THR A 103 -0.34 -1.22 -18.43
N LEU A 104 -0.55 -1.96 -17.34
CA LEU A 104 -1.00 -1.42 -16.06
C LEU A 104 -0.01 -0.36 -15.54
N VAL A 105 1.28 -0.68 -15.53
CA VAL A 105 2.33 0.21 -15.05
C VAL A 105 2.39 1.49 -15.88
N ARG A 106 2.32 1.40 -17.21
CA ARG A 106 2.26 2.56 -18.11
C ARG A 106 1.09 3.49 -17.75
N ASN A 107 -0.08 2.93 -17.55
CA ASN A 107 -1.27 3.69 -17.16
C ASN A 107 -1.15 4.32 -15.76
N LEU A 108 -0.53 3.62 -14.81
CA LEU A 108 -0.35 4.12 -13.45
C LEU A 108 0.60 5.32 -13.38
N PHE A 109 1.70 5.26 -14.14
CA PHE A 109 2.74 6.28 -14.15
C PHE A 109 2.54 7.36 -15.23
N GLY A 110 1.51 7.24 -16.08
CA GLY A 110 1.27 8.18 -17.18
C GLY A 110 2.39 8.14 -18.23
N VAL A 111 2.96 6.97 -18.46
CA VAL A 111 4.00 6.73 -19.45
C VAL A 111 3.32 6.28 -20.74
N GLU A 112 2.84 7.24 -21.53
CA GLU A 112 2.14 6.97 -22.78
C GLU A 112 3.13 6.91 -23.94
N GLY A 113 2.80 6.12 -24.97
CA GLY A 113 3.54 6.04 -26.23
C GLY A 113 3.93 4.64 -26.62
N ARG A 114 4.39 4.48 -27.88
CA ARG A 114 4.80 3.21 -28.48
C ARG A 114 6.27 2.83 -28.19
N HIS A 115 7.00 3.69 -27.48
CA HIS A 115 8.40 3.45 -27.12
C HIS A 115 8.48 2.44 -25.99
N GLU A 116 9.55 1.67 -25.94
CA GLU A 116 9.82 0.77 -24.81
C GLU A 116 9.97 1.57 -23.52
N LEU A 117 9.64 0.95 -22.39
CA LEU A 117 9.79 1.56 -21.07
C LEU A 117 11.25 1.96 -20.79
N SER A 118 12.21 1.26 -21.39
CA SER A 118 13.64 1.56 -21.40
C SER A 118 13.97 2.94 -21.93
N ASP A 119 13.20 3.45 -22.88
CA ASP A 119 13.43 4.74 -23.54
C ASP A 119 12.97 5.93 -22.69
N HIS A 120 12.11 5.70 -21.72
CA HIS A 120 11.62 6.74 -20.83
C HIS A 120 12.69 7.10 -19.77
N LYS A 121 13.39 8.19 -20.02
CA LYS A 121 14.40 8.75 -19.13
C LYS A 121 13.75 9.47 -17.95
N GLY A 122 14.51 9.61 -16.84
CA GLY A 122 14.08 10.34 -15.66
C GLY A 122 13.42 9.46 -14.58
N VAL A 123 12.99 10.12 -13.51
CA VAL A 123 12.52 9.44 -12.28
C VAL A 123 11.27 8.60 -12.54
N THR A 124 10.34 9.07 -13.37
CA THR A 124 9.10 8.36 -13.68
C THR A 124 9.37 7.08 -14.47
N GLY A 125 10.23 7.13 -15.49
CA GLY A 125 10.61 5.96 -16.27
C GLY A 125 11.36 4.93 -15.42
N ALA A 126 12.29 5.37 -14.56
CA ALA A 126 12.99 4.49 -13.64
C ALA A 126 12.04 3.83 -12.63
N ALA A 127 11.05 4.58 -12.12
CA ALA A 127 10.04 4.05 -11.22
C ALA A 127 9.16 3.00 -11.91
N ALA A 128 8.71 3.28 -13.14
CA ALA A 128 7.91 2.34 -13.92
C ALA A 128 8.68 1.02 -14.20
N ARG A 129 9.93 1.11 -14.67
CA ARG A 129 10.79 -0.07 -14.87
C ARG A 129 10.94 -0.88 -13.60
N ARG A 130 11.20 -0.22 -12.46
CA ARG A 130 11.35 -0.94 -11.19
C ARG A 130 10.08 -1.70 -10.79
N VAL A 131 8.90 -1.15 -11.04
CA VAL A 131 7.63 -1.86 -10.78
C VAL A 131 7.45 -3.06 -11.70
N VAL A 132 7.86 -2.95 -12.98
CA VAL A 132 7.84 -4.10 -13.91
C VAL A 132 8.77 -5.22 -13.43
N GLU A 133 10.00 -4.89 -13.02
CA GLU A 133 10.93 -5.88 -12.46
C GLU A 133 10.38 -6.57 -11.21
N LEU A 134 9.76 -5.81 -10.30
CA LEU A 134 9.21 -6.35 -9.04
C LEU A 134 8.05 -7.33 -9.24
N PHE A 135 7.48 -7.41 -10.41
CA PHE A 135 6.44 -8.40 -10.72
C PHE A 135 6.98 -9.83 -10.58
N HIS A 136 8.23 -10.06 -11.00
CA HIS A 136 8.93 -11.33 -10.86
C HIS A 136 9.89 -11.33 -9.66
N ASP A 137 10.66 -10.26 -9.47
CA ASP A 137 11.76 -10.19 -8.51
C ASP A 137 11.29 -9.76 -7.11
N GLY A 138 10.04 -9.31 -6.96
CA GLY A 138 9.47 -8.89 -5.69
C GLY A 138 9.36 -10.05 -4.69
N VAL A 139 9.54 -9.75 -3.41
CA VAL A 139 9.55 -10.78 -2.37
C VAL A 139 8.21 -11.52 -2.30
N GLY A 140 8.23 -12.82 -2.63
CA GLY A 140 7.08 -13.69 -2.65
C GLY A 140 6.18 -13.52 -3.88
N ASN A 141 6.63 -12.83 -4.92
CA ASN A 141 5.96 -12.79 -6.21
C ASN A 141 6.47 -13.92 -7.12
N ALA A 142 5.59 -14.44 -7.96
CA ALA A 142 5.91 -15.39 -9.02
C ALA A 142 5.81 -14.76 -10.43
N GLY A 143 5.19 -13.59 -10.53
CA GLY A 143 4.96 -12.91 -11.81
C GLY A 143 3.87 -13.55 -12.66
N GLU A 144 2.86 -14.14 -12.06
CA GLU A 144 1.85 -14.94 -12.74
C GLU A 144 0.41 -14.48 -12.50
N THR A 145 0.18 -13.63 -11.49
CA THR A 145 -1.16 -13.28 -11.03
C THR A 145 -1.39 -11.77 -10.88
N ARG A 146 -2.65 -11.36 -10.88
CA ARG A 146 -3.02 -9.97 -10.52
C ARG A 146 -2.57 -9.60 -9.10
N TRP A 147 -2.49 -10.58 -8.21
CA TRP A 147 -1.98 -10.39 -6.85
C TRP A 147 -0.50 -10.02 -6.85
N ASP A 148 0.33 -10.69 -7.67
CA ASP A 148 1.74 -10.34 -7.84
C ASP A 148 1.90 -8.93 -8.42
N ALA A 149 1.07 -8.58 -9.40
CA ALA A 149 1.05 -7.23 -9.96
C ALA A 149 0.73 -6.16 -8.91
N TYR A 150 -0.23 -6.41 -8.01
CA TYR A 150 -0.53 -5.50 -6.90
C TYR A 150 0.62 -5.41 -5.90
N ASN A 151 1.23 -6.55 -5.56
CA ASN A 151 2.35 -6.61 -4.61
C ASN A 151 3.60 -5.91 -5.14
N ALA A 152 3.91 -5.99 -6.43
CA ALA A 152 4.99 -5.25 -7.07
C ALA A 152 4.83 -3.72 -6.85
N ILE A 153 3.61 -3.22 -6.96
CA ILE A 153 3.30 -1.80 -6.75
C ILE A 153 3.41 -1.42 -5.26
N THR A 154 2.90 -2.27 -4.36
CA THR A 154 2.97 -1.99 -2.92
C THR A 154 4.40 -2.02 -2.41
N GLU A 155 5.20 -2.98 -2.87
CA GLU A 155 6.63 -3.08 -2.56
C GLU A 155 7.41 -1.88 -3.07
N PHE A 156 7.15 -1.46 -4.31
CA PHE A 156 7.74 -0.23 -4.84
C PHE A 156 7.45 0.99 -3.96
N VAL A 157 6.20 1.15 -3.53
CA VAL A 157 5.81 2.29 -2.69
C VAL A 157 6.49 2.26 -1.34
N ASP A 158 6.65 1.08 -0.73
CA ASP A 158 7.22 0.94 0.61
C ASP A 158 8.74 1.05 0.62
N TYR A 159 9.43 0.47 -0.37
CA TYR A 159 10.87 0.29 -0.29
C TYR A 159 11.69 0.98 -1.39
N HIS A 160 11.10 1.22 -2.56
CA HIS A 160 11.85 1.68 -3.74
C HIS A 160 11.50 3.09 -4.19
N ARG A 161 10.38 3.63 -3.72
CA ARG A 161 9.95 4.98 -4.11
C ARG A 161 10.95 6.02 -3.62
N PRO A 162 11.43 6.95 -4.50
CA PRO A 162 12.30 8.04 -4.07
C PRO A 162 11.62 8.92 -3.01
N LEU A 163 12.34 9.21 -1.94
CA LEU A 163 11.88 10.16 -0.92
C LEU A 163 11.99 11.58 -1.49
N ARG A 164 10.89 12.32 -1.47
CA ARG A 164 10.85 13.70 -2.00
C ARG A 164 11.58 14.73 -1.13
N ASN A 165 11.95 14.41 0.09
CA ASN A 165 12.63 15.31 1.00
C ASN A 165 14.14 15.11 0.98
N ARG A 166 14.83 16.24 0.99
CA ARG A 166 16.25 16.54 1.00
C ARG A 166 17.10 15.84 2.08
N ILE A 167 16.88 14.61 2.38
CA ILE A 167 17.89 13.85 3.13
C ILE A 167 18.91 13.40 2.09
N GLN A 168 19.91 14.25 1.89
CA GLN A 168 21.09 13.89 1.13
C GLN A 168 21.73 12.68 1.82
N SER A 169 21.94 11.62 1.05
CA SER A 169 22.84 10.49 1.34
C SER A 169 22.81 9.94 2.76
N VAL A 170 21.65 9.52 3.24
CA VAL A 170 21.61 8.66 4.41
C VAL A 170 21.66 7.22 3.91
N ASP A 171 22.58 6.44 4.48
CA ASP A 171 22.78 5.04 4.15
C ASP A 171 21.44 4.30 4.17
N SER A 172 21.18 3.42 3.18
CA SER A 172 19.95 2.65 3.03
C SER A 172 19.62 1.77 4.25
N ASN A 173 20.58 1.56 5.12
CA ASN A 173 20.44 0.83 6.39
C ASN A 173 20.18 1.73 7.61
N ASP A 174 20.13 3.04 7.45
CA ASP A 174 19.91 3.93 8.57
C ASP A 174 18.45 3.86 9.04
N ARG A 175 18.29 3.77 10.37
CA ARG A 175 17.01 3.67 11.06
C ARG A 175 16.10 4.89 10.79
N GLU A 176 16.68 6.08 10.67
CA GLU A 176 15.94 7.31 10.36
C GLU A 176 15.40 7.28 8.94
N THR A 177 16.18 6.82 7.95
CA THR A 177 15.73 6.69 6.56
C THR A 177 14.59 5.68 6.45
N ASN A 178 14.66 4.57 7.16
CA ASN A 178 13.59 3.57 7.18
C ASN A 178 12.33 4.10 7.85
N THR A 179 12.44 4.86 8.93
CA THR A 179 11.30 5.52 9.57
C THR A 179 10.65 6.53 8.61
N TYR A 180 11.43 7.33 7.92
CA TYR A 180 10.94 8.28 6.91
C TYR A 180 10.27 7.59 5.71
N ARG A 181 10.78 6.44 5.28
CA ARG A 181 10.15 5.64 4.21
C ARG A 181 8.78 5.13 4.66
N LEU A 182 8.67 4.60 5.86
CA LEU A 182 7.41 4.15 6.44
C LEU A 182 6.41 5.29 6.57
N GLU A 183 6.83 6.45 7.10
CA GLU A 183 5.97 7.63 7.20
C GLU A 183 5.49 8.11 5.83
N ASN A 184 6.37 8.19 4.84
CA ASN A 184 5.99 8.58 3.48
C ASN A 184 5.10 7.53 2.79
N SER A 185 5.35 6.25 3.02
CA SER A 185 4.52 5.17 2.50
C SER A 185 3.11 5.22 3.09
N TRP A 186 3.01 5.44 4.39
CA TRP A 186 1.73 5.37 5.11
C TRP A 186 0.94 6.67 5.10
N PHE A 187 1.60 7.82 5.13
CA PHE A 187 0.96 9.14 5.30
C PHE A 187 1.04 10.02 4.05
N ALA A 188 2.01 9.82 3.15
CA ALA A 188 2.12 10.63 1.96
C ALA A 188 1.05 10.25 0.93
N ARG A 189 0.24 11.24 0.56
CA ARG A 189 -0.90 11.08 -0.36
C ARG A 189 -0.53 10.37 -1.67
N GLY A 190 0.69 10.57 -2.19
CA GLY A 190 1.08 10.01 -3.48
C GLY A 190 1.31 8.48 -3.47
N GLY A 191 1.82 7.89 -2.39
CA GLY A 191 1.97 6.43 -2.26
C GLY A 191 0.62 5.75 -2.15
N GLN A 192 -0.22 6.25 -1.26
CA GLN A 192 -1.57 5.76 -1.07
C GLN A 192 -2.41 5.89 -2.36
N ALA A 193 -2.31 7.03 -3.06
CA ALA A 193 -3.03 7.23 -4.31
C ALA A 193 -2.62 6.22 -5.40
N LEU A 194 -1.33 5.87 -5.48
CA LEU A 194 -0.83 4.88 -6.44
C LEU A 194 -1.38 3.48 -6.12
N ARG A 195 -1.33 3.05 -4.85
CA ARG A 195 -1.92 1.78 -4.42
C ARG A 195 -3.41 1.70 -4.71
N MET A 196 -4.16 2.77 -4.39
CA MET A 196 -5.59 2.84 -4.66
C MET A 196 -5.92 2.77 -6.16
N LYS A 197 -5.15 3.46 -7.00
CA LYS A 197 -5.32 3.42 -8.46
C LYS A 197 -5.05 2.02 -8.98
N ALA A 198 -3.97 1.38 -8.52
CA ALA A 198 -3.63 0.01 -8.88
C ALA A 198 -4.72 -0.99 -8.45
N TRP A 199 -5.15 -0.93 -7.20
CA TRP A 199 -6.23 -1.80 -6.70
C TRP A 199 -7.48 -1.72 -7.56
N ARG A 200 -7.96 -0.49 -7.82
CA ARG A 200 -9.14 -0.29 -8.66
C ARG A 200 -8.99 -0.83 -10.08
N SER A 201 -7.79 -0.69 -10.67
CA SER A 201 -7.52 -1.19 -12.00
C SER A 201 -7.46 -2.72 -12.06
N LEU A 202 -7.05 -3.37 -10.97
CA LEU A 202 -6.93 -4.82 -10.89
C LEU A 202 -8.22 -5.51 -10.43
N THR A 203 -9.12 -4.79 -9.75
CA THR A 203 -10.42 -5.32 -9.28
C THR A 203 -11.61 -4.92 -10.16
N ALA A 204 -11.39 -4.16 -11.23
CA ALA A 204 -12.39 -3.83 -12.24
C ALA A 204 -12.53 -4.97 -13.24
#